data_53ba54c54efeccbaa81af9fba40d3f89
#
_entry.id   53ba54c54efeccbaa81af9fba40d3f89
#
_cell.length_a   1.000
_cell.length_b   1.000
_cell.length_c   1.000
_cell.angle_alpha   90.00
_cell.angle_beta   90.00
_cell.angle_gamma   90.00
#
_symmetry.space_group_name_H-M   'P 1'
#
loop_
_entity.id
_entity.type
_entity.pdbx_description
1 polymer ?
#
loop_
_entity_poly.entity_id
_entity_poly.type
_entity_poly.pdbx_seq_one_letter_code
_entity_poly.pdbx_strand_id
1 'polypeptide(L)'
;MSPVVSLGSAKALELPTVQAPSLEGVSVRVPTPDDLTEEDLLRAFHEKRRALATSRERQPGESLELGDEVRLNIVGYCDGKLIPFSARFGMKTELAPIEALPGFSEAVAEGAKVGESLQIALELPETYPVEALQGKPARFLVDVLAAHEVTLPPESAPEFLEKLGMGGTLGEVMTHLRDELEDAAAAQLWVQARDMVLDELIRRAPVELPRALVDEELRRHWVQAEGQGMLEHQFDVDEQREALEGWLTDPTTRADVERRLHIGIVLKAITEEQKLQLTPEKLEQLVRDQLEPFGLTAADAHAALRESPETTKQLAEMGWYLLAVEHVMNKAKVTFEGAEQEG
;
A
#
# COMPACT_ATOMS: atom_id res chain seq x y z
N MET A 1 5.00 33.23 9.05
CA MET A 1 5.83 32.22 8.37
C MET A 1 4.88 31.37 7.55
N SER A 2 5.14 31.17 6.27
CA SER A 2 4.26 30.34 5.43
C SER A 2 4.45 28.88 5.81
N PRO A 3 3.36 28.09 5.96
CA PRO A 3 3.46 26.69 6.28
C PRO A 3 4.22 25.93 5.17
N VAL A 4 5.00 24.91 5.54
CA VAL A 4 5.76 24.04 4.60
C VAL A 4 4.81 23.36 3.61
N VAL A 5 3.58 23.13 4.02
CA VAL A 5 2.47 22.57 3.22
C VAL A 5 1.85 23.56 2.23
N SER A 6 2.44 24.74 2.03
CA SER A 6 2.00 25.60 0.93
C SER A 6 2.20 24.87 -0.39
N LEU A 7 1.11 24.29 -0.91
CA LEU A 7 0.96 23.91 -2.31
C LEU A 7 1.01 25.20 -3.15
N GLY A 8 2.18 25.86 -3.17
CA GLY A 8 2.44 26.90 -4.11
C GLY A 8 2.14 26.32 -5.49
N SER A 9 1.39 27.07 -6.30
CA SER A 9 1.14 26.77 -7.70
C SER A 9 2.47 26.44 -8.37
N ALA A 10 2.89 25.17 -8.28
CA ALA A 10 4.12 24.70 -8.89
C ALA A 10 3.92 24.90 -10.39
N LYS A 11 4.80 25.68 -11.00
CA LYS A 11 4.92 25.78 -12.44
C LYS A 11 4.97 24.34 -12.93
N ALA A 12 4.00 23.93 -13.76
CA ALA A 12 3.93 22.56 -14.21
C ALA A 12 5.31 22.20 -14.80
N LEU A 13 6.02 21.29 -14.12
CA LEU A 13 7.31 20.80 -14.59
C LEU A 13 7.03 19.99 -15.85
N GLU A 14 7.69 20.34 -16.94
CA GLU A 14 7.55 19.59 -18.19
C GLU A 14 8.16 18.20 -17.99
N LEU A 15 7.36 17.18 -18.31
CA LEU A 15 7.84 15.80 -18.31
C LEU A 15 8.85 15.64 -19.46
N PRO A 16 9.99 14.99 -19.23
CA PRO A 16 10.89 14.65 -20.31
C PRO A 16 10.19 13.76 -21.33
N THR A 17 10.58 13.89 -22.59
CA THR A 17 10.09 13.03 -23.67
C THR A 17 11.10 11.93 -23.93
N VAL A 18 10.62 10.73 -24.26
CA VAL A 18 11.44 9.58 -24.63
C VAL A 18 10.89 8.99 -25.92
N GLN A 19 11.76 8.38 -26.71
CA GLN A 19 11.30 7.57 -27.83
C GLN A 19 10.71 6.26 -27.29
N ALA A 20 9.55 5.85 -27.80
CA ALA A 20 8.94 4.60 -27.39
C ALA A 20 9.89 3.41 -27.66
N PRO A 21 10.11 2.53 -26.66
CA PRO A 21 10.94 1.37 -26.85
C PRO A 21 10.26 0.36 -27.77
N SER A 22 11.07 -0.41 -28.53
CA SER A 22 10.52 -1.53 -29.29
C SER A 22 9.91 -2.57 -28.35
N LEU A 23 8.68 -2.99 -28.66
CA LEU A 23 8.00 -4.08 -27.96
C LEU A 23 8.39 -5.47 -28.48
N GLU A 24 9.14 -5.52 -29.59
CA GLU A 24 9.62 -6.79 -30.13
C GLU A 24 10.63 -7.46 -29.18
N GLY A 25 10.45 -8.76 -28.95
CA GLY A 25 11.32 -9.54 -28.12
C GLY A 25 11.33 -9.13 -26.63
N VAL A 26 10.31 -8.42 -26.15
CA VAL A 26 10.09 -8.24 -24.71
C VAL A 26 9.75 -9.61 -24.13
N SER A 27 10.59 -10.10 -23.23
CA SER A 27 10.44 -11.42 -22.62
C SER A 27 10.89 -11.36 -21.17
N VAL A 28 10.07 -11.89 -20.29
CA VAL A 28 10.37 -12.00 -18.85
C VAL A 28 10.15 -13.43 -18.39
N ARG A 29 10.95 -13.82 -17.39
CA ARG A 29 10.82 -15.10 -16.71
C ARG A 29 10.52 -14.83 -15.25
N VAL A 30 9.31 -15.16 -14.84
CA VAL A 30 8.81 -14.93 -13.48
C VAL A 30 9.24 -16.09 -12.61
N PRO A 31 9.91 -15.84 -11.47
CA PRO A 31 10.30 -16.90 -10.54
C PRO A 31 9.05 -17.56 -9.93
N THR A 32 9.18 -18.82 -9.58
CA THR A 32 8.14 -19.52 -8.81
C THR A 32 8.00 -18.88 -7.43
N PRO A 33 6.78 -18.64 -6.93
CA PRO A 33 6.59 -18.17 -5.56
C PRO A 33 7.07 -19.24 -4.57
N ASP A 34 7.36 -18.81 -3.36
CA ASP A 34 7.62 -19.74 -2.27
C ASP A 34 6.37 -20.60 -2.01
N ASP A 35 6.59 -21.83 -1.58
CA ASP A 35 5.50 -22.74 -1.24
C ASP A 35 4.68 -22.16 -0.08
N LEU A 36 3.35 -22.33 -0.15
CA LEU A 36 2.45 -21.93 0.93
C LEU A 36 2.80 -22.70 2.21
N THR A 37 3.03 -21.93 3.27
CA THR A 37 3.35 -22.46 4.59
C THR A 37 2.08 -22.71 5.42
N GLU A 38 2.19 -23.49 6.46
CA GLU A 38 1.12 -23.65 7.46
C GLU A 38 0.83 -22.30 8.18
N GLU A 39 1.84 -21.47 8.36
CA GLU A 39 1.71 -20.14 8.96
C GLU A 39 0.85 -19.21 8.08
N ASP A 40 1.03 -19.23 6.77
CA ASP A 40 0.20 -18.44 5.84
C ASP A 40 -1.26 -18.85 5.91
N LEU A 41 -1.50 -20.15 5.97
CA LEU A 41 -2.84 -20.71 6.09
C LEU A 41 -3.50 -20.31 7.43
N LEU A 42 -2.78 -20.40 8.54
CA LEU A 42 -3.26 -19.98 9.86
C LEU A 42 -3.53 -18.48 9.91
N ARG A 43 -2.69 -17.67 9.28
CA ARG A 43 -2.88 -16.21 9.16
C ARG A 43 -4.16 -15.90 8.40
N ALA A 44 -4.37 -16.51 7.23
CA ALA A 44 -5.58 -16.33 6.44
C ALA A 44 -6.84 -16.79 7.21
N PHE A 45 -6.76 -17.88 7.94
CA PHE A 45 -7.85 -18.35 8.80
C PHE A 45 -8.14 -17.36 9.93
N HIS A 46 -7.11 -16.82 10.56
CA HIS A 46 -7.27 -15.78 11.60
C HIS A 46 -7.97 -14.53 11.04
N GLU A 47 -7.59 -14.07 9.85
CA GLU A 47 -8.23 -12.94 9.18
C GLU A 47 -9.72 -13.19 8.92
N LYS A 48 -10.07 -14.38 8.41
CA LYS A 48 -11.48 -14.78 8.22
C LYS A 48 -12.26 -14.81 9.54
N ARG A 49 -11.66 -15.33 10.62
CA ARG A 49 -12.28 -15.31 11.96
C ARG A 49 -12.49 -13.88 12.45
N ARG A 50 -11.51 -13.03 12.22
CA ARG A 50 -11.56 -11.64 12.63
C ARG A 50 -12.64 -10.85 11.88
N ALA A 51 -12.83 -11.11 10.59
CA ALA A 51 -13.90 -10.51 9.78
C ALA A 51 -15.32 -10.86 10.29
N LEU A 52 -15.48 -12.00 10.98
CA LEU A 52 -16.74 -12.45 11.57
C LEU A 52 -16.79 -12.28 13.10
N ALA A 53 -15.80 -11.61 13.67
CA ALA A 53 -15.75 -11.34 15.10
C ALA A 53 -16.88 -10.39 15.54
N THR A 54 -17.25 -10.49 16.79
CA THR A 54 -18.07 -9.47 17.45
C THR A 54 -17.15 -8.46 18.11
N SER A 55 -17.53 -7.19 18.09
CA SER A 55 -16.76 -6.14 18.74
C SER A 55 -17.60 -5.32 19.70
N ARG A 56 -16.99 -4.88 20.78
CA ARG A 56 -17.55 -3.93 21.76
C ARG A 56 -16.62 -2.73 21.84
N GLU A 57 -17.17 -1.54 21.68
CA GLU A 57 -16.43 -0.32 21.91
C GLU A 57 -16.02 -0.20 23.40
N ARG A 58 -14.70 -0.04 23.66
CA ARG A 58 -14.18 0.25 24.98
C ARG A 58 -14.47 1.69 25.37
N GLN A 59 -14.91 1.92 26.59
CA GLN A 59 -15.19 3.25 27.07
C GLN A 59 -13.90 4.00 27.45
N PRO A 60 -13.91 5.36 27.40
CA PRO A 60 -12.80 6.15 27.88
C PRO A 60 -12.32 5.72 29.29
N GLY A 61 -11.02 5.48 29.45
CA GLY A 61 -10.42 5.00 30.68
C GLY A 61 -10.41 3.47 30.87
N GLU A 62 -11.01 2.69 29.96
CA GLU A 62 -10.84 1.23 29.94
C GLU A 62 -9.45 0.86 29.43
N SER A 63 -8.88 -0.21 30.02
CA SER A 63 -7.60 -0.79 29.61
C SER A 63 -7.70 -1.50 28.28
N LEU A 64 -6.59 -1.56 27.57
CA LEU A 64 -6.45 -2.26 26.30
C LEU A 64 -5.93 -3.68 26.51
N GLU A 65 -6.17 -4.54 25.55
CA GLU A 65 -5.65 -5.89 25.51
C GLU A 65 -5.10 -6.21 24.10
N LEU A 66 -4.15 -7.14 24.02
CA LEU A 66 -3.72 -7.67 22.73
C LEU A 66 -4.91 -8.31 22.01
N GLY A 67 -5.03 -8.06 20.71
CA GLY A 67 -6.17 -8.46 19.90
C GLY A 67 -7.26 -7.39 19.78
N ASP A 68 -7.23 -6.33 20.59
CA ASP A 68 -8.13 -5.18 20.40
C ASP A 68 -7.90 -4.51 19.04
N GLU A 69 -8.95 -4.01 18.42
CA GLU A 69 -8.84 -3.08 17.32
C GLU A 69 -8.76 -1.66 17.86
N VAL A 70 -7.69 -0.94 17.54
CA VAL A 70 -7.43 0.40 18.06
C VAL A 70 -7.34 1.43 16.95
N ARG A 71 -7.67 2.67 17.29
CA ARG A 71 -7.39 3.85 16.45
C ARG A 71 -6.40 4.73 17.17
N LEU A 72 -5.22 4.91 16.58
CA LEU A 72 -4.07 5.57 17.20
C LEU A 72 -3.57 6.77 16.38
N ASN A 73 -3.04 7.78 17.08
CA ASN A 73 -2.03 8.65 16.51
C ASN A 73 -0.68 8.15 17.03
N ILE A 74 0.31 8.11 16.14
CA ILE A 74 1.67 7.66 16.46
C ILE A 74 2.67 8.63 15.87
N VAL A 75 3.67 9.03 16.67
CA VAL A 75 4.81 9.82 16.20
C VAL A 75 6.06 9.30 16.86
N GLY A 76 7.08 8.96 16.05
CA GLY A 76 8.35 8.41 16.52
C GLY A 76 9.47 9.42 16.51
N TYR A 77 10.33 9.40 17.52
CA TYR A 77 11.54 10.23 17.63
C TYR A 77 12.75 9.35 17.96
N CYS A 78 13.89 9.64 17.31
CA CYS A 78 15.19 9.06 17.58
C CYS A 78 16.23 10.18 17.70
N ASP A 79 17.04 10.18 18.73
CA ASP A 79 18.04 11.24 19.01
C ASP A 79 17.45 12.67 19.00
N GLY A 80 16.19 12.82 19.41
CA GLY A 80 15.46 14.09 19.45
C GLY A 80 14.93 14.56 18.09
N LYS A 81 15.07 13.75 17.05
CA LYS A 81 14.58 14.02 15.69
C LYS A 81 13.42 13.14 15.34
N LEU A 82 12.52 13.66 14.50
CA LEU A 82 11.41 12.89 13.98
C LEU A 82 11.94 11.74 13.13
N ILE A 83 11.40 10.53 13.37
CA ILE A 83 11.69 9.37 12.53
C ILE A 83 10.89 9.53 11.23
N PRO A 84 11.53 9.53 10.05
CA PRO A 84 10.82 9.58 8.77
C PRO A 84 9.76 8.47 8.68
N PHE A 85 8.61 8.79 8.10
CA PHE A 85 7.47 7.88 7.91
C PHE A 85 6.78 7.41 9.20
N SER A 86 7.12 7.97 10.38
CA SER A 86 6.55 7.54 11.66
C SER A 86 5.28 8.28 12.06
N ALA A 87 5.02 9.45 11.47
CA ALA A 87 3.82 10.23 11.80
C ALA A 87 2.59 9.60 11.14
N ARG A 88 1.75 8.95 11.94
CA ARG A 88 0.51 8.30 11.53
C ARG A 88 -0.65 8.80 12.39
N PHE A 89 -1.71 9.29 11.75
CA PHE A 89 -2.84 9.88 12.44
C PHE A 89 -4.12 9.14 12.13
N GLY A 90 -4.89 8.81 13.18
CA GLY A 90 -6.14 8.09 13.07
C GLY A 90 -5.98 6.67 12.51
N MET A 91 -4.79 6.09 12.59
CA MET A 91 -4.47 4.75 12.08
C MET A 91 -5.31 3.71 12.81
N LYS A 92 -6.04 2.90 12.07
CA LYS A 92 -6.73 1.71 12.59
C LYS A 92 -5.82 0.51 12.46
N THR A 93 -5.63 -0.21 13.54
CA THR A 93 -4.80 -1.42 13.58
C THR A 93 -5.26 -2.36 14.68
N GLU A 94 -4.89 -3.61 14.57
CA GLU A 94 -4.95 -4.58 15.66
C GLU A 94 -3.73 -4.40 16.58
N LEU A 95 -3.94 -4.52 17.89
CA LEU A 95 -2.84 -4.65 18.83
C LEU A 95 -2.29 -6.08 18.77
N ALA A 96 -1.45 -6.33 17.79
CA ALA A 96 -0.74 -7.58 17.58
C ALA A 96 0.77 -7.33 17.51
N PRO A 97 1.61 -8.34 17.76
CA PRO A 97 3.06 -8.20 17.62
C PRO A 97 3.44 -7.67 16.22
N ILE A 98 4.33 -6.67 16.19
CA ILE A 98 4.79 -6.02 14.95
C ILE A 98 6.28 -6.30 14.79
N GLU A 99 6.68 -7.00 13.73
CA GLU A 99 8.10 -7.34 13.49
C GLU A 99 9.00 -6.09 13.37
N ALA A 100 8.51 -5.04 12.70
CA ALA A 100 9.25 -3.79 12.54
C ALA A 100 9.40 -2.98 13.84
N LEU A 101 8.56 -3.24 14.84
CA LEU A 101 8.57 -2.58 16.15
C LEU A 101 8.23 -3.58 17.26
N PRO A 102 9.14 -4.53 17.56
CA PRO A 102 8.93 -5.53 18.61
C PRO A 102 8.63 -4.87 19.97
N GLY A 103 7.61 -5.37 20.66
CA GLY A 103 7.20 -4.85 21.97
C GLY A 103 6.32 -3.59 21.93
N PHE A 104 6.05 -3.02 20.75
CA PHE A 104 5.21 -1.81 20.64
C PHE A 104 3.76 -2.07 21.06
N SER A 105 3.13 -3.09 20.51
CA SER A 105 1.72 -3.42 20.81
C SER A 105 1.53 -3.85 22.25
N GLU A 106 2.48 -4.60 22.80
CA GLU A 106 2.49 -5.00 24.20
C GLU A 106 2.57 -3.78 25.11
N ALA A 107 3.47 -2.83 24.81
CA ALA A 107 3.62 -1.60 25.58
C ALA A 107 2.36 -0.71 25.52
N VAL A 108 1.67 -0.66 24.36
CA VAL A 108 0.39 0.04 24.24
C VAL A 108 -0.68 -0.64 25.09
N ALA A 109 -0.81 -1.97 24.99
CA ALA A 109 -1.81 -2.73 25.73
C ALA A 109 -1.63 -2.63 27.26
N GLU A 110 -0.38 -2.68 27.74
CA GLU A 110 -0.08 -2.63 29.17
C GLU A 110 -0.10 -1.21 29.74
N GLY A 111 0.29 -0.21 28.95
CA GLY A 111 0.56 1.15 29.41
C GLY A 111 -0.53 2.17 29.17
N ALA A 112 -1.51 1.89 28.29
CA ALA A 112 -2.51 2.88 27.90
C ALA A 112 -3.94 2.47 28.21
N LYS A 113 -4.78 3.49 28.27
CA LYS A 113 -6.24 3.36 28.28
C LYS A 113 -6.84 4.19 27.16
N VAL A 114 -8.09 3.86 26.82
CA VAL A 114 -8.82 4.63 25.81
C VAL A 114 -8.93 6.10 26.20
N GLY A 115 -8.54 6.98 25.30
CA GLY A 115 -8.52 8.43 25.48
C GLY A 115 -7.25 8.97 26.14
N GLU A 116 -6.27 8.12 26.44
CA GLU A 116 -5.00 8.53 27.05
C GLU A 116 -3.89 8.59 25.99
N SER A 117 -2.85 9.37 26.32
CA SER A 117 -1.59 9.43 25.58
C SER A 117 -0.50 8.76 26.40
N LEU A 118 0.39 8.03 25.74
CA LEU A 118 1.54 7.42 26.39
C LEU A 118 2.80 7.65 25.57
N GLN A 119 3.94 7.53 26.24
CA GLN A 119 5.25 7.52 25.60
C GLN A 119 5.87 6.13 25.78
N ILE A 120 6.21 5.51 24.65
CA ILE A 120 6.85 4.20 24.59
C ILE A 120 8.31 4.40 24.22
N ALA A 121 9.22 3.78 24.94
CA ALA A 121 10.64 3.74 24.61
C ALA A 121 10.97 2.33 24.13
N LEU A 122 11.49 2.21 22.91
CA LEU A 122 11.89 0.95 22.28
C LEU A 122 13.26 1.10 21.65
N GLU A 123 13.96 -0.01 21.49
CA GLU A 123 15.12 -0.11 20.61
C GLU A 123 14.66 -0.56 19.22
N LEU A 124 15.02 0.19 18.19
CA LEU A 124 14.68 -0.18 16.81
C LEU A 124 15.48 -1.43 16.42
N PRO A 125 14.85 -2.44 15.79
CA PRO A 125 15.54 -3.69 15.47
C PRO A 125 16.62 -3.47 14.40
N GLU A 126 17.58 -4.40 14.32
CA GLU A 126 18.61 -4.42 13.28
C GLU A 126 18.03 -4.59 11.86
N THR A 127 16.77 -5.02 11.77
CA THR A 127 16.01 -5.15 10.53
C THR A 127 15.17 -3.92 10.21
N TYR A 128 15.31 -2.83 11.00
CA TYR A 128 14.51 -1.64 10.78
C TYR A 128 14.73 -1.06 9.38
N PRO A 129 13.67 -0.63 8.64
CA PRO A 129 13.79 -0.22 7.22
C PRO A 129 14.78 0.92 6.96
N VAL A 130 14.95 1.83 7.92
CA VAL A 130 15.92 2.93 7.81
C VAL A 130 17.24 2.51 8.45
N GLU A 131 18.22 2.12 7.64
CA GLU A 131 19.53 1.59 8.06
C GLU A 131 20.21 2.48 9.12
N ALA A 132 20.16 3.79 8.95
CA ALA A 132 20.76 4.75 9.87
C ALA A 132 20.14 4.78 11.29
N LEU A 133 18.98 4.15 11.47
CA LEU A 133 18.24 4.07 12.73
C LEU A 133 18.28 2.69 13.39
N GLN A 134 18.82 1.68 12.73
CA GLN A 134 18.93 0.31 13.24
C GLN A 134 19.68 0.29 14.58
N GLY A 135 19.21 -0.50 15.53
CA GLY A 135 19.79 -0.64 16.87
C GLY A 135 19.72 0.62 17.74
N LYS A 136 19.03 1.68 17.33
CA LYS A 136 18.97 2.91 18.09
C LYS A 136 17.76 2.96 19.03
N PRO A 137 17.90 3.64 20.20
CA PRO A 137 16.78 3.91 21.07
C PRO A 137 15.84 4.94 20.43
N ALA A 138 14.57 4.60 20.36
CA ALA A 138 13.51 5.47 19.85
C ALA A 138 12.42 5.69 20.90
N ARG A 139 11.69 6.79 20.78
CA ARG A 139 10.52 7.11 21.60
C ARG A 139 9.34 7.32 20.66
N PHE A 140 8.23 6.68 20.99
CA PHE A 140 6.97 6.83 20.28
C PHE A 140 5.98 7.54 21.20
N LEU A 141 5.41 8.63 20.70
CA LEU A 141 4.25 9.27 21.32
C LEU A 141 3.01 8.63 20.69
N VAL A 142 2.12 8.12 21.54
CA VAL A 142 0.94 7.39 21.07
C VAL A 142 -0.29 7.97 21.77
N ASP A 143 -1.29 8.40 20.99
CA ASP A 143 -2.61 8.75 21.50
C ASP A 143 -3.59 7.64 21.14
N VAL A 144 -4.29 7.09 22.13
CA VAL A 144 -5.34 6.10 21.93
C VAL A 144 -6.67 6.82 21.72
N LEU A 145 -7.09 6.95 20.48
CA LEU A 145 -8.32 7.70 20.13
C LEU A 145 -9.59 6.89 20.37
N ALA A 146 -9.56 5.60 20.10
CA ALA A 146 -10.65 4.66 20.30
C ALA A 146 -10.11 3.23 20.34
N ALA A 147 -10.85 2.32 20.94
CA ALA A 147 -10.56 0.90 20.93
C ALA A 147 -11.84 0.07 20.92
N HIS A 148 -11.77 -1.10 20.31
CA HIS A 148 -12.81 -2.11 20.33
C HIS A 148 -12.22 -3.43 20.84
N GLU A 149 -12.84 -3.95 21.88
CA GLU A 149 -12.60 -5.34 22.30
C GLU A 149 -13.14 -6.28 21.24
N VAL A 150 -12.29 -7.14 20.71
CA VAL A 150 -12.65 -8.07 19.64
C VAL A 150 -12.78 -9.48 20.20
N THR A 151 -13.97 -10.08 20.06
CA THR A 151 -14.22 -11.46 20.47
C THR A 151 -14.31 -12.33 19.23
N LEU A 152 -13.29 -13.18 19.04
CA LEU A 152 -13.23 -14.12 17.94
C LEU A 152 -14.23 -15.27 18.15
N PRO A 153 -14.95 -15.72 17.09
CA PRO A 153 -15.79 -16.92 17.19
C PRO A 153 -14.91 -18.15 17.45
N PRO A 154 -15.40 -19.17 18.19
CA PRO A 154 -14.68 -20.44 18.35
C PRO A 154 -14.45 -21.09 16.99
N GLU A 155 -13.26 -21.65 16.75
CA GLU A 155 -12.81 -22.17 15.44
C GLU A 155 -13.70 -23.25 14.83
N SER A 156 -14.28 -24.09 15.68
CA SER A 156 -15.13 -25.20 15.28
C SER A 156 -16.63 -24.97 15.52
N ALA A 157 -17.03 -23.70 15.82
CA ALA A 157 -18.43 -23.41 16.05
C ALA A 157 -19.23 -23.58 14.75
N PRO A 158 -20.30 -24.40 14.74
CA PRO A 158 -21.10 -24.65 13.52
C PRO A 158 -21.63 -23.36 12.88
N GLU A 159 -22.07 -22.40 13.68
CA GLU A 159 -22.58 -21.10 13.21
C GLU A 159 -21.49 -20.25 12.55
N PHE A 160 -20.25 -20.38 12.99
CA PHE A 160 -19.10 -19.71 12.40
C PHE A 160 -18.76 -20.36 11.05
N LEU A 161 -18.66 -21.70 10.99
CA LEU A 161 -18.36 -22.43 9.76
C LEU A 161 -19.46 -22.20 8.69
N GLU A 162 -20.72 -22.16 9.09
CA GLU A 162 -21.84 -21.84 8.20
C GLU A 162 -21.72 -20.42 7.61
N LYS A 163 -21.37 -19.43 8.44
CA LYS A 163 -21.17 -18.04 7.99
C LYS A 163 -19.98 -17.88 7.04
N LEU A 164 -18.92 -18.66 7.22
CA LEU A 164 -17.79 -18.67 6.29
C LEU A 164 -18.20 -19.19 4.89
N GLY A 165 -19.15 -20.12 4.82
CA GLY A 165 -19.59 -20.68 3.56
C GLY A 165 -18.56 -21.56 2.83
N MET A 166 -17.50 -21.98 3.54
CA MET A 166 -16.34 -22.71 2.98
C MET A 166 -16.36 -24.22 3.32
N GLY A 167 -17.43 -24.70 3.95
CA GLY A 167 -17.58 -26.08 4.37
C GLY A 167 -18.19 -26.23 5.75
N GLY A 168 -18.58 -27.45 6.12
CA GLY A 168 -19.19 -27.76 7.42
C GLY A 168 -18.20 -28.18 8.51
N THR A 169 -16.92 -28.34 8.15
CA THR A 169 -15.85 -28.76 9.05
C THR A 169 -14.63 -27.86 8.91
N LEU A 170 -13.83 -27.75 9.97
CA LEU A 170 -12.59 -26.99 9.93
C LEU A 170 -11.64 -27.48 8.82
N GLY A 171 -11.57 -28.80 8.59
CA GLY A 171 -10.74 -29.38 7.54
C GLY A 171 -11.15 -28.92 6.14
N GLU A 172 -12.45 -28.84 5.84
CA GLU A 172 -12.97 -28.32 4.57
C GLU A 172 -12.65 -26.83 4.42
N VAL A 173 -12.81 -26.04 5.48
CA VAL A 173 -12.44 -24.61 5.48
C VAL A 173 -10.95 -24.42 5.19
N MET A 174 -10.07 -25.20 5.83
CA MET A 174 -8.62 -25.10 5.59
C MET A 174 -8.24 -25.52 4.17
N THR A 175 -8.95 -26.49 3.58
CA THR A 175 -8.75 -26.85 2.18
C THR A 175 -9.15 -25.70 1.24
N HIS A 176 -10.33 -25.13 1.43
CA HIS A 176 -10.79 -23.97 0.66
C HIS A 176 -9.85 -22.75 0.77
N LEU A 177 -9.37 -22.48 1.99
CA LEU A 177 -8.41 -21.39 2.20
C LEU A 177 -7.08 -21.64 1.47
N ARG A 178 -6.63 -22.90 1.40
CA ARG A 178 -5.44 -23.25 0.62
C ARG A 178 -5.67 -22.94 -0.86
N ASP A 179 -6.79 -23.40 -1.41
CA ASP A 179 -7.15 -23.14 -2.81
C ASP A 179 -7.25 -21.63 -3.09
N GLU A 180 -7.88 -20.84 -2.19
CA GLU A 180 -7.92 -19.37 -2.30
C GLU A 180 -6.52 -18.74 -2.28
N LEU A 181 -5.61 -19.19 -1.41
CA LEU A 181 -4.25 -18.68 -1.33
C LEU A 181 -3.42 -19.08 -2.57
N GLU A 182 -3.60 -20.28 -3.10
CA GLU A 182 -2.96 -20.73 -4.34
C GLU A 182 -3.43 -19.87 -5.53
N ASP A 183 -4.73 -19.61 -5.64
CA ASP A 183 -5.30 -18.71 -6.65
C ASP A 183 -4.77 -17.26 -6.51
N ALA A 184 -4.70 -16.79 -5.28
CA ALA A 184 -4.14 -15.47 -4.99
C ALA A 184 -2.64 -15.38 -5.34
N ALA A 185 -1.87 -16.42 -5.04
CA ALA A 185 -0.46 -16.51 -5.42
C ALA A 185 -0.30 -16.53 -6.95
N ALA A 186 -1.15 -17.29 -7.67
CA ALA A 186 -1.16 -17.29 -9.13
C ALA A 186 -1.48 -15.89 -9.71
N ALA A 187 -2.46 -15.18 -9.13
CA ALA A 187 -2.77 -13.81 -9.52
C ALA A 187 -1.59 -12.86 -9.25
N GLN A 188 -0.90 -13.03 -8.12
CA GLN A 188 0.27 -12.23 -7.76
C GLN A 188 1.44 -12.44 -8.74
N LEU A 189 1.61 -13.64 -9.31
CA LEU A 189 2.61 -13.90 -10.35
C LEU A 189 2.37 -13.03 -11.60
N TRP A 190 1.11 -12.80 -11.98
CA TRP A 190 0.79 -11.91 -13.09
C TRP A 190 1.10 -10.44 -12.78
N VAL A 191 0.91 -10.01 -11.52
CA VAL A 191 1.33 -8.68 -11.06
C VAL A 191 2.84 -8.55 -11.17
N GLN A 192 3.59 -9.55 -10.69
CA GLN A 192 5.04 -9.59 -10.78
C GLN A 192 5.53 -9.63 -12.24
N ALA A 193 4.88 -10.43 -13.10
CA ALA A 193 5.15 -10.46 -14.53
C ALA A 193 5.01 -9.07 -15.16
N ARG A 194 3.94 -8.37 -14.85
CA ARG A 194 3.69 -7.00 -15.30
C ARG A 194 4.80 -6.06 -14.85
N ASP A 195 5.18 -6.10 -13.60
CA ASP A 195 6.22 -5.23 -13.05
C ASP A 195 7.57 -5.51 -13.71
N MET A 196 7.93 -6.78 -13.93
CA MET A 196 9.13 -7.17 -14.65
C MET A 196 9.12 -6.70 -16.14
N VAL A 197 7.96 -6.79 -16.80
CA VAL A 197 7.80 -6.28 -18.18
C VAL A 197 7.99 -4.76 -18.21
N LEU A 198 7.41 -4.04 -17.26
CA LEU A 198 7.56 -2.58 -17.16
C LEU A 198 9.02 -2.19 -16.88
N ASP A 199 9.71 -2.93 -16.02
CA ASP A 199 11.14 -2.72 -15.74
C ASP A 199 12.01 -2.97 -16.98
N GLU A 200 11.70 -3.99 -17.77
CA GLU A 200 12.37 -4.22 -19.05
C GLU A 200 12.14 -3.07 -20.05
N LEU A 201 10.95 -2.48 -20.07
CA LEU A 201 10.66 -1.34 -20.95
C LEU A 201 11.44 -0.09 -20.56
N ILE A 202 11.50 0.24 -19.25
CA ILE A 202 12.27 1.39 -18.79
C ILE A 202 13.78 1.18 -19.01
N ARG A 203 14.26 -0.05 -18.93
CA ARG A 203 15.65 -0.40 -19.28
C ARG A 203 15.96 -0.18 -20.76
N ARG A 204 14.99 -0.43 -21.66
CA ARG A 204 15.12 -0.20 -23.11
C ARG A 204 15.03 1.27 -23.51
N ALA A 205 14.41 2.10 -22.70
CA ALA A 205 14.17 3.51 -22.96
C ALA A 205 14.67 4.38 -21.79
N PRO A 206 15.98 4.42 -21.53
CA PRO A 206 16.51 5.21 -20.42
C PRO A 206 16.20 6.70 -20.62
N VAL A 207 15.80 7.36 -19.54
CA VAL A 207 15.52 8.79 -19.48
C VAL A 207 16.11 9.38 -18.22
N GLU A 208 16.74 10.53 -18.34
CA GLU A 208 17.20 11.29 -17.18
C GLU A 208 16.04 12.11 -16.63
N LEU A 209 15.63 11.78 -15.40
CA LEU A 209 14.58 12.51 -14.70
C LEU A 209 15.18 13.74 -14.01
N PRO A 210 14.67 14.96 -14.28
CA PRO A 210 15.10 16.14 -13.54
C PRO A 210 14.85 15.94 -12.04
N ARG A 211 15.87 16.18 -11.22
CA ARG A 211 15.76 16.05 -9.76
C ARG A 211 14.58 16.83 -9.19
N ALA A 212 14.32 18.02 -9.72
CA ALA A 212 13.18 18.84 -9.29
C ALA A 212 11.82 18.17 -9.52
N LEU A 213 11.69 17.34 -10.58
CA LEU A 213 10.47 16.58 -10.86
C LEU A 213 10.26 15.48 -9.82
N VAL A 214 11.31 14.73 -9.51
CA VAL A 214 11.29 13.68 -8.47
C VAL A 214 11.01 14.29 -7.09
N ASP A 215 11.68 15.37 -6.75
CA ASP A 215 11.49 16.07 -5.47
C ASP A 215 10.06 16.63 -5.33
N GLU A 216 9.43 17.08 -6.41
CA GLU A 216 8.04 17.57 -6.39
C GLU A 216 7.05 16.41 -6.18
N GLU A 217 7.29 15.26 -6.82
CA GLU A 217 6.44 14.09 -6.63
C GLU A 217 6.57 13.51 -5.21
N LEU A 218 7.80 13.48 -4.66
CA LEU A 218 8.04 13.12 -3.26
C LEU A 218 7.31 14.06 -2.29
N ARG A 219 7.29 15.38 -2.57
CA ARG A 219 6.53 16.35 -1.75
C ARG A 219 5.03 16.05 -1.78
N ARG A 220 4.47 15.71 -2.95
CA ARG A 220 3.05 15.35 -3.04
C ARG A 220 2.73 14.11 -2.21
N HIS A 221 3.57 13.08 -2.33
CA HIS A 221 3.39 11.85 -1.54
C HIS A 221 3.51 12.14 -0.04
N TRP A 222 4.49 12.94 0.38
CA TRP A 222 4.63 13.33 1.77
C TRP A 222 3.40 14.09 2.29
N VAL A 223 2.88 15.07 1.53
CA VAL A 223 1.69 15.83 1.92
C VAL A 223 0.51 14.90 2.16
N GLN A 224 0.30 13.91 1.28
CA GLN A 224 -0.81 12.96 1.40
C GLN A 224 -0.63 11.97 2.56
N ALA A 225 0.59 11.53 2.81
CA ALA A 225 0.87 10.49 3.80
C ALA A 225 1.02 11.04 5.23
N GLU A 226 1.70 12.16 5.40
CA GLU A 226 2.07 12.73 6.70
C GLU A 226 1.79 14.23 6.82
N GLY A 227 2.12 15.02 5.79
CA GLY A 227 2.17 16.48 5.87
C GLY A 227 0.84 17.11 6.23
N GLN A 228 -0.28 16.61 5.69
CA GLN A 228 -1.60 17.11 6.05
C GLN A 228 -1.93 16.82 7.51
N GLY A 229 -1.68 15.61 7.99
CA GLY A 229 -1.89 15.23 9.37
C GLY A 229 -1.00 16.05 10.33
N MET A 230 0.26 16.26 9.99
CA MET A 230 1.15 17.10 10.78
C MET A 230 0.65 18.55 10.89
N LEU A 231 0.07 19.09 9.80
CA LEU A 231 -0.53 20.42 9.83
C LEU A 231 -1.77 20.47 10.73
N GLU A 232 -2.66 19.49 10.63
CA GLU A 232 -3.88 19.38 11.44
C GLU A 232 -3.55 19.23 12.94
N HIS A 233 -2.49 18.51 13.28
CA HIS A 233 -1.99 18.32 14.64
C HIS A 233 -1.00 19.39 15.12
N GLN A 234 -0.86 20.51 14.35
CA GLN A 234 -0.12 21.70 14.72
C GLN A 234 1.38 21.47 15.00
N PHE A 235 2.01 20.54 14.28
CA PHE A 235 3.47 20.38 14.29
C PHE A 235 4.12 21.67 13.84
N ASP A 236 5.24 22.00 14.44
CA ASP A 236 5.96 23.22 14.05
C ASP A 236 6.60 23.11 12.66
N VAL A 237 7.05 24.24 12.13
CA VAL A 237 7.59 24.32 10.76
C VAL A 237 8.92 23.57 10.63
N ASP A 238 9.67 23.46 11.72
CA ASP A 238 10.96 22.79 11.70
C ASP A 238 10.76 21.27 11.71
N GLU A 239 9.83 20.75 12.48
CA GLU A 239 9.42 19.34 12.47
C GLU A 239 8.85 18.92 11.11
N GLN A 240 7.96 19.74 10.51
CA GLN A 240 7.43 19.49 9.16
C GLN A 240 8.53 19.47 8.10
N ARG A 241 9.54 20.35 8.22
CA ARG A 241 10.68 20.39 7.31
C ARG A 241 11.58 19.18 7.47
N GLU A 242 11.83 18.75 8.70
CA GLU A 242 12.63 17.56 8.99
C GLU A 242 11.97 16.29 8.43
N ALA A 243 10.66 16.12 8.61
CA ALA A 243 9.90 15.02 8.03
C ALA A 243 10.00 14.99 6.51
N LEU A 244 9.76 16.15 5.85
CA LEU A 244 9.89 16.25 4.40
C LEU A 244 11.32 15.98 3.92
N GLU A 245 12.34 16.44 4.63
CA GLU A 245 13.74 16.17 4.28
C GLU A 245 14.04 14.67 4.35
N GLY A 246 13.48 13.95 5.33
CA GLY A 246 13.55 12.50 5.43
C GLY A 246 13.03 11.82 4.15
N TRP A 247 11.86 12.22 3.67
CA TRP A 247 11.28 11.69 2.42
C TRP A 247 12.12 12.03 1.18
N LEU A 248 12.63 13.26 1.09
CA LEU A 248 13.44 13.71 -0.04
C LEU A 248 14.81 13.04 -0.12
N THR A 249 15.32 12.54 0.99
CA THR A 249 16.66 11.92 1.09
C THR A 249 16.63 10.40 1.18
N ASP A 250 15.47 9.80 1.45
CA ASP A 250 15.34 8.35 1.49
C ASP A 250 15.56 7.73 0.11
N PRO A 251 16.59 6.87 -0.05
CA PRO A 251 16.95 6.33 -1.35
C PRO A 251 15.89 5.39 -1.91
N THR A 252 15.21 4.63 -1.06
CA THR A 252 14.18 3.66 -1.47
C THR A 252 12.96 4.37 -2.03
N THR A 253 12.41 5.32 -1.27
CA THR A 253 11.25 6.10 -1.69
C THR A 253 11.54 6.89 -2.96
N ARG A 254 12.78 7.44 -3.07
CA ARG A 254 13.22 8.14 -4.28
C ARG A 254 13.26 7.22 -5.49
N ALA A 255 13.86 6.04 -5.36
CA ALA A 255 13.94 5.05 -6.44
C ALA A 255 12.54 4.61 -6.91
N ASP A 256 11.61 4.43 -5.97
CA ASP A 256 10.22 4.08 -6.28
C ASP A 256 9.50 5.19 -7.06
N VAL A 257 9.70 6.44 -6.69
CA VAL A 257 9.14 7.59 -7.40
C VAL A 257 9.76 7.72 -8.79
N GLU A 258 11.08 7.61 -8.89
CA GLU A 258 11.79 7.64 -10.18
C GLU A 258 11.29 6.52 -11.11
N ARG A 259 11.14 5.30 -10.60
CA ARG A 259 10.60 4.17 -11.36
C ARG A 259 9.19 4.45 -11.87
N ARG A 260 8.27 4.94 -11.02
CA ARG A 260 6.89 5.26 -11.41
C ARG A 260 6.82 6.36 -12.48
N LEU A 261 7.58 7.44 -12.31
CA LEU A 261 7.67 8.52 -13.30
C LEU A 261 8.20 8.00 -14.63
N HIS A 262 9.25 7.18 -14.60
CA HIS A 262 9.85 6.59 -15.80
C HIS A 262 8.85 5.71 -16.53
N ILE A 263 8.15 4.81 -15.83
CA ILE A 263 7.08 3.97 -16.39
C ILE A 263 6.02 4.84 -17.06
N GLY A 264 5.53 5.88 -16.39
CA GLY A 264 4.53 6.79 -16.92
C GLY A 264 4.97 7.46 -18.23
N ILE A 265 6.22 7.93 -18.30
CA ILE A 265 6.81 8.57 -19.50
C ILE A 265 6.91 7.57 -20.64
N VAL A 266 7.40 6.35 -20.39
CA VAL A 266 7.56 5.31 -21.41
C VAL A 266 6.21 4.83 -21.92
N LEU A 267 5.24 4.58 -21.06
CA LEU A 267 3.90 4.18 -21.46
C LEU A 267 3.19 5.26 -22.28
N LYS A 268 3.38 6.54 -21.93
CA LYS A 268 2.86 7.66 -22.74
C LYS A 268 3.47 7.65 -24.13
N ALA A 269 4.79 7.49 -24.27
CA ALA A 269 5.46 7.40 -25.56
C ALA A 269 4.95 6.23 -26.42
N ILE A 270 4.75 5.05 -25.81
CA ILE A 270 4.16 3.88 -26.48
C ILE A 270 2.73 4.19 -26.95
N THR A 271 1.91 4.81 -26.10
CA THR A 271 0.53 5.19 -26.42
C THR A 271 0.47 6.10 -27.64
N GLU A 272 1.35 7.10 -27.70
CA GLU A 272 1.43 8.06 -28.80
C GLU A 272 1.92 7.39 -30.10
N GLU A 273 2.98 6.58 -30.03
CA GLU A 273 3.56 5.89 -31.21
C GLU A 273 2.60 4.86 -31.78
N GLN A 274 1.99 4.04 -30.92
CA GLN A 274 1.03 3.01 -31.32
C GLN A 274 -0.37 3.55 -31.60
N LYS A 275 -0.58 4.86 -31.41
CA LYS A 275 -1.87 5.55 -31.64
C LYS A 275 -3.03 4.84 -30.92
N LEU A 276 -2.79 4.41 -29.69
CA LEU A 276 -3.84 3.78 -28.89
C LEU A 276 -4.98 4.78 -28.69
N GLN A 277 -6.21 4.29 -28.63
CA GLN A 277 -7.39 5.12 -28.43
C GLN A 277 -8.18 4.62 -27.22
N LEU A 278 -8.34 5.47 -26.24
CA LEU A 278 -9.18 5.20 -25.08
C LEU A 278 -10.61 5.66 -25.42
N THR A 279 -11.45 4.72 -25.86
CA THR A 279 -12.87 5.01 -26.08
C THR A 279 -13.62 5.00 -24.73
N PRO A 280 -14.77 5.66 -24.64
CA PRO A 280 -15.58 5.64 -23.41
C PRO A 280 -15.94 4.21 -22.95
N GLU A 281 -16.24 3.33 -23.91
CA GLU A 281 -16.59 1.93 -23.64
C GLU A 281 -15.39 1.16 -23.08
N LYS A 282 -14.17 1.41 -23.63
CA LYS A 282 -12.94 0.79 -23.13
C LYS A 282 -12.58 1.31 -21.75
N LEU A 283 -12.75 2.62 -21.50
CA LEU A 283 -12.56 3.20 -20.16
C LEU A 283 -13.51 2.56 -19.14
N GLU A 284 -14.80 2.44 -19.50
CA GLU A 284 -15.78 1.80 -18.63
C GLU A 284 -15.42 0.35 -18.32
N GLN A 285 -14.97 -0.41 -19.33
CA GLN A 285 -14.50 -1.79 -19.14
C GLN A 285 -13.31 -1.84 -18.17
N LEU A 286 -12.27 -1.05 -18.43
CA LEU A 286 -11.05 -1.03 -17.60
C LEU A 286 -11.34 -0.62 -16.14
N VAL A 287 -12.23 0.36 -15.96
CA VAL A 287 -12.65 0.80 -14.62
C VAL A 287 -13.46 -0.30 -13.93
N ARG A 288 -14.35 -0.96 -14.65
CA ARG A 288 -15.13 -2.10 -14.13
C ARG A 288 -14.21 -3.22 -13.66
N ASP A 289 -13.26 -3.64 -14.51
CA ASP A 289 -12.32 -4.74 -14.22
C ASP A 289 -11.46 -4.43 -12.96
N GLN A 290 -11.17 -3.14 -12.71
CA GLN A 290 -10.46 -2.71 -11.51
C GLN A 290 -11.34 -2.62 -10.24
N LEU A 291 -12.64 -2.34 -10.39
CA LEU A 291 -13.56 -2.16 -9.27
C LEU A 291 -14.26 -3.46 -8.85
N GLU A 292 -14.42 -4.41 -9.77
CA GLU A 292 -15.09 -5.69 -9.52
C GLU A 292 -14.50 -6.47 -8.33
N PRO A 293 -13.16 -6.55 -8.16
CA PRO A 293 -12.57 -7.23 -7.00
C PRO A 293 -12.92 -6.60 -5.65
N PHE A 294 -13.33 -5.32 -5.65
CA PHE A 294 -13.76 -4.58 -4.45
C PHE A 294 -15.28 -4.57 -4.25
N GLY A 295 -16.03 -5.33 -5.06
CA GLY A 295 -17.48 -5.39 -4.99
C GLY A 295 -18.19 -4.12 -5.46
N LEU A 296 -17.50 -3.21 -6.17
CA LEU A 296 -18.06 -1.99 -6.72
C LEU A 296 -18.64 -2.23 -8.12
N THR A 297 -19.74 -1.59 -8.43
CA THR A 297 -20.47 -1.80 -9.69
C THR A 297 -20.13 -0.76 -10.76
N ALA A 298 -20.48 -1.05 -12.02
CA ALA A 298 -20.40 -0.07 -13.10
C ALA A 298 -21.22 1.21 -12.82
N ALA A 299 -22.30 1.09 -12.04
CA ALA A 299 -23.09 2.24 -11.63
C ALA A 299 -22.33 3.16 -10.67
N ASP A 300 -21.51 2.58 -9.78
CA ASP A 300 -20.65 3.33 -8.87
C ASP A 300 -19.54 4.07 -9.65
N ALA A 301 -18.96 3.42 -10.67
CA ALA A 301 -18.00 4.03 -11.58
C ALA A 301 -18.62 5.21 -12.36
N HIS A 302 -19.85 5.05 -12.89
CA HIS A 302 -20.57 6.11 -13.56
C HIS A 302 -20.96 7.28 -12.62
N ALA A 303 -21.28 6.98 -11.37
CA ALA A 303 -21.53 8.00 -10.36
C ALA A 303 -20.25 8.84 -10.10
N ALA A 304 -19.13 8.17 -9.87
CA ALA A 304 -17.83 8.80 -9.66
C ALA A 304 -17.42 9.71 -10.84
N LEU A 305 -17.64 9.27 -12.08
CA LEU A 305 -17.36 10.06 -13.30
C LEU A 305 -18.20 11.35 -13.40
N ARG A 306 -19.33 11.42 -12.72
CA ARG A 306 -20.22 12.60 -12.73
C ARG A 306 -19.98 13.58 -11.59
N GLU A 307 -19.23 13.16 -10.56
CA GLU A 307 -19.06 13.95 -9.34
C GLU A 307 -18.21 15.20 -9.55
N SER A 308 -17.11 15.10 -10.32
CA SER A 308 -16.27 16.27 -10.59
C SER A 308 -15.44 16.13 -11.86
N PRO A 309 -15.07 17.25 -12.53
CA PRO A 309 -14.13 17.26 -13.64
C PRO A 309 -12.74 16.69 -13.28
N GLU A 310 -12.31 16.87 -12.03
CA GLU A 310 -11.03 16.35 -11.51
C GLU A 310 -11.07 14.83 -11.46
N THR A 311 -12.13 14.24 -10.90
CA THR A 311 -12.32 12.78 -10.88
C THR A 311 -12.34 12.20 -12.27
N THR A 312 -13.00 12.84 -13.23
CA THR A 312 -13.03 12.43 -14.64
C THR A 312 -11.63 12.41 -15.24
N LYS A 313 -10.82 13.43 -14.95
CA LYS A 313 -9.44 13.52 -15.43
C LYS A 313 -8.57 12.40 -14.84
N GLN A 314 -8.65 12.17 -13.53
CA GLN A 314 -7.91 11.10 -12.83
C GLN A 314 -8.28 9.71 -13.39
N LEU A 315 -9.57 9.45 -13.62
CA LEU A 315 -10.03 8.20 -14.23
C LEU A 315 -9.58 8.05 -15.68
N ALA A 316 -9.54 9.13 -16.45
CA ALA A 316 -9.01 9.09 -17.81
C ALA A 316 -7.49 8.80 -17.80
N GLU A 317 -6.73 9.43 -16.91
CA GLU A 317 -5.29 9.16 -16.74
C GLU A 317 -5.04 7.71 -16.34
N MET A 318 -5.83 7.17 -15.40
CA MET A 318 -5.79 5.75 -15.04
C MET A 318 -6.15 4.85 -16.23
N GLY A 319 -7.20 5.18 -16.97
CA GLY A 319 -7.61 4.42 -18.15
C GLY A 319 -6.52 4.37 -19.23
N TRP A 320 -5.84 5.47 -19.48
CA TRP A 320 -4.69 5.51 -20.40
C TRP A 320 -3.53 4.64 -19.93
N TYR A 321 -3.22 4.69 -18.63
CA TYR A 321 -2.20 3.83 -18.04
C TYR A 321 -2.56 2.34 -18.21
N LEU A 322 -3.77 1.94 -17.84
CA LEU A 322 -4.24 0.56 -17.95
C LEU A 322 -4.27 0.06 -19.40
N LEU A 323 -4.74 0.89 -20.34
CA LEU A 323 -4.74 0.56 -21.76
C LEU A 323 -3.33 0.32 -22.29
N ALA A 324 -2.38 1.17 -21.92
CA ALA A 324 -0.99 1.03 -22.31
C ALA A 324 -0.35 -0.23 -21.72
N VAL A 325 -0.61 -0.52 -20.45
CA VAL A 325 -0.14 -1.75 -19.77
C VAL A 325 -0.71 -2.99 -20.45
N GLU A 326 -2.02 -3.02 -20.70
CA GLU A 326 -2.68 -4.14 -21.42
C GLU A 326 -2.04 -4.36 -22.80
N HIS A 327 -1.81 -3.28 -23.56
CA HIS A 327 -1.18 -3.37 -24.86
C HIS A 327 0.24 -3.97 -24.80
N VAL A 328 1.03 -3.53 -23.83
CA VAL A 328 2.40 -4.02 -23.61
C VAL A 328 2.38 -5.49 -23.19
N MET A 329 1.54 -5.86 -22.22
CA MET A 329 1.44 -7.24 -21.75
C MET A 329 1.00 -8.21 -22.84
N ASN A 330 0.11 -7.81 -23.72
CA ASN A 330 -0.31 -8.59 -24.90
C ASN A 330 0.81 -8.82 -25.93
N LYS A 331 1.88 -8.02 -25.90
CA LYS A 331 3.05 -8.14 -26.79
C LYS A 331 4.23 -8.87 -26.14
N ALA A 332 4.29 -8.84 -24.83
CA ALA A 332 5.37 -9.45 -24.05
C ALA A 332 5.22 -10.97 -24.01
N LYS A 333 6.36 -11.68 -24.05
CA LYS A 333 6.40 -13.11 -23.75
C LYS A 333 6.70 -13.30 -22.27
N VAL A 334 5.68 -13.74 -21.53
CA VAL A 334 5.82 -14.11 -20.11
C VAL A 334 5.99 -15.62 -20.00
N THR A 335 6.98 -16.07 -19.23
CA THR A 335 7.21 -17.47 -18.88
C THR A 335 7.34 -17.58 -17.37
N PHE A 336 6.75 -18.61 -16.78
CA PHE A 336 6.85 -18.87 -15.34
C PHE A 336 7.83 -20.01 -15.09
N GLU A 337 8.69 -19.89 -14.08
CA GLU A 337 9.56 -20.97 -13.67
C GLU A 337 8.72 -22.12 -13.11
N GLY A 338 9.08 -23.35 -13.39
CA GLY A 338 8.31 -24.52 -12.95
C GLY A 338 7.16 -24.95 -13.88
N ALA A 339 6.70 -24.12 -14.81
CA ALA A 339 5.67 -24.50 -15.76
C ALA A 339 6.14 -25.44 -16.91
N GLU A 340 7.43 -25.75 -16.97
CA GLU A 340 8.03 -26.55 -18.06
C GLU A 340 8.04 -28.09 -17.80
N GLN A 341 7.37 -28.59 -16.76
CA GLN A 341 7.40 -30.03 -16.43
C GLN A 341 6.14 -30.82 -16.79
N GLU A 342 5.13 -30.21 -17.42
CA GLU A 342 3.99 -30.94 -17.93
C GLU A 342 3.92 -30.81 -19.47
N GLY A 343 4.76 -31.58 -20.15
CA GLY A 343 4.79 -31.74 -21.60
C GLY A 343 5.06 -33.18 -22.00
#